data_c146a0d1047c67f6a77e9978c5c95c0b
#
_entry.id   c146a0d1047c67f6a77e9978c5c95c0b
#
_cell.length_a   1.000
_cell.length_b   1.000
_cell.length_c   1.000
_cell.angle_alpha   90.00
_cell.angle_beta   90.00
_cell.angle_gamma   90.00
#
_symmetry.space_group_name_H-M   'P 1'
#
loop_
_entity.id
_entity.type
_entity.pdbx_description
1 polymer ?
#
loop_
_entity_poly.entity_id
_entity_poly.type
_entity_poly.pdbx_seq_one_letter_code
_entity_poly.pdbx_strand_id
1 'polypeptide(L)'
;MNIAIVGSGLAAVSAAKSLIARGVKPVILDVGEMLEREKSTIIEKLSSVEPDQWSDKERKFITSNPTIFEKNSLPQKLVFGSGYFYGKSRSSAPVESTGELPPFSYAKGGFSVGWGAVVQSPDDCDLDDWPFGNVSG
;
A
#
# COMPACT_ATOMS: atom_id res chain seq x y z
N MET A 1 26.38 -13.17 -3.41
CA MET A 1 25.93 -11.86 -3.94
C MET A 1 24.95 -11.29 -2.95
N ASN A 2 25.13 -10.05 -2.52
CA ASN A 2 24.20 -9.38 -1.61
C ASN A 2 23.27 -8.49 -2.43
N ILE A 3 21.96 -8.71 -2.31
CA ILE A 3 20.92 -7.94 -3.01
C ILE A 3 20.07 -7.22 -1.98
N ALA A 4 19.90 -5.92 -2.15
CA ALA A 4 18.97 -5.12 -1.38
C ALA A 4 17.79 -4.71 -2.29
N ILE A 5 16.58 -4.82 -1.75
CA ILE A 5 15.33 -4.38 -2.38
C ILE A 5 14.84 -3.19 -1.56
N VAL A 6 14.59 -2.06 -2.20
CA VAL A 6 14.08 -0.85 -1.54
C VAL A 6 12.56 -0.81 -1.66
N GLY A 7 11.89 -0.73 -0.49
CA GLY A 7 10.44 -0.81 -0.36
C GLY A 7 9.93 -2.23 -0.12
N SER A 8 8.71 -2.35 0.36
CA SER A 8 8.04 -3.64 0.66
C SER A 8 6.68 -3.80 -0.05
N GLY A 9 6.44 -3.02 -1.10
CA GLY A 9 5.23 -3.13 -1.93
C GLY A 9 5.20 -4.40 -2.79
N LEU A 10 4.16 -4.57 -3.59
CA LEU A 10 3.93 -5.79 -4.41
C LEU A 10 5.10 -6.14 -5.31
N ALA A 11 5.70 -5.16 -5.98
CA ALA A 11 6.87 -5.38 -6.84
C ALA A 11 8.06 -5.93 -6.05
N ALA A 12 8.30 -5.39 -4.85
CA ALA A 12 9.37 -5.84 -3.97
C ALA A 12 9.17 -7.28 -3.49
N VAL A 13 7.93 -7.64 -3.14
CA VAL A 13 7.57 -9.00 -2.73
C VAL A 13 7.75 -9.98 -3.89
N SER A 14 7.33 -9.61 -5.10
CA SER A 14 7.51 -10.43 -6.30
C SER A 14 8.98 -10.66 -6.62
N ALA A 15 9.80 -9.60 -6.58
CA ALA A 15 11.24 -9.68 -6.76
C ALA A 15 11.91 -10.57 -5.70
N ALA A 16 11.55 -10.37 -4.42
CA ALA A 16 12.08 -11.16 -3.31
C ALA A 16 11.73 -12.65 -3.47
N LYS A 17 10.48 -12.97 -3.80
CA LYS A 17 10.02 -14.34 -4.05
C LYS A 17 10.81 -15.00 -5.18
N SER A 18 11.03 -14.28 -6.29
CA SER A 18 11.80 -14.76 -7.42
C SER A 18 13.28 -15.02 -7.08
N LEU A 19 13.90 -14.16 -6.28
CA LEU A 19 15.27 -14.32 -5.80
C LEU A 19 15.41 -15.50 -4.84
N ILE A 20 14.48 -15.65 -3.90
CA ILE A 20 14.47 -16.76 -2.94
C ILE A 20 14.32 -18.10 -3.67
N ALA A 21 13.46 -18.18 -4.68
CA ALA A 21 13.31 -19.39 -5.51
C ALA A 21 14.60 -19.78 -6.23
N ARG A 22 15.52 -18.83 -6.46
CA ARG A 22 16.85 -19.04 -7.04
C ARG A 22 17.95 -19.20 -5.98
N GLY A 23 17.61 -19.39 -4.72
CA GLY A 23 18.55 -19.58 -3.62
C GLY A 23 19.25 -18.29 -3.15
N VAL A 24 18.80 -17.13 -3.60
CA VAL A 24 19.34 -15.82 -3.18
C VAL A 24 18.48 -15.27 -2.03
N LYS A 25 19.12 -14.82 -0.96
CA LYS A 25 18.45 -14.18 0.19
C LYS A 25 18.58 -12.67 0.07
N PRO A 26 17.56 -11.93 -0.41
CA PRO A 26 17.60 -10.48 -0.45
C PRO A 26 17.36 -9.86 0.92
N VAL A 27 17.84 -8.64 1.11
CA VAL A 27 17.49 -7.78 2.25
C VAL A 27 16.46 -6.75 1.75
N ILE A 28 15.33 -6.65 2.44
CA ILE A 28 14.33 -5.61 2.14
C ILE A 28 14.58 -4.43 3.07
N LEU A 29 14.78 -3.25 2.48
CA LEU A 29 14.92 -1.98 3.16
C LEU A 29 13.63 -1.20 2.98
N ASP A 30 12.95 -0.89 4.06
CA ASP A 30 11.65 -0.20 4.03
C ASP A 30 11.56 0.83 5.17
N VAL A 31 10.90 1.95 4.94
CA VAL A 31 10.59 2.92 6.00
C VAL A 31 9.68 2.27 7.04
N GLY A 32 8.72 1.48 6.56
CA GLY A 32 7.94 0.58 7.40
C GLY A 32 6.91 1.28 8.28
N GLU A 33 6.35 2.41 7.83
CA GLU A 33 5.26 3.07 8.56
C GLU A 33 4.08 2.13 8.74
N MET A 34 3.50 2.15 9.93
CA MET A 34 2.37 1.30 10.31
C MET A 34 1.20 2.17 10.79
N LEU A 35 0.02 1.57 10.76
CA LEU A 35 -1.17 2.18 11.33
C LEU A 35 -0.96 2.47 12.82
N GLU A 36 -1.45 3.61 13.27
CA GLU A 36 -1.39 4.00 14.69
C GLU A 36 -2.01 2.92 15.57
N ARG A 37 -1.36 2.64 16.70
CA ARG A 37 -1.73 1.54 17.59
C ARG A 37 -3.19 1.57 18.02
N GLU A 38 -3.73 2.73 18.30
CA GLU A 38 -5.13 2.89 18.70
C GLU A 38 -6.09 2.42 17.61
N LYS A 39 -5.84 2.83 16.36
CA LYS A 39 -6.65 2.42 15.20
C LYS A 39 -6.49 0.94 14.89
N SER A 40 -5.27 0.40 14.99
CA SER A 40 -5.00 -1.02 14.79
C SER A 40 -5.78 -1.88 15.79
N THR A 41 -5.76 -1.51 17.08
CA THR A 41 -6.50 -2.22 18.13
C THR A 41 -8.01 -2.22 17.87
N ILE A 42 -8.56 -1.11 17.40
CA ILE A 42 -9.99 -1.03 17.05
C ILE A 42 -10.30 -1.93 15.85
N ILE A 43 -9.48 -1.91 14.81
CA ILE A 43 -9.67 -2.77 13.63
C ILE A 43 -9.61 -4.25 14.03
N GLU A 44 -8.61 -4.66 14.79
CA GLU A 44 -8.46 -6.03 15.28
C GLU A 44 -9.69 -6.47 16.08
N LYS A 45 -10.17 -5.63 16.97
CA LYS A 45 -11.37 -5.91 17.76
C LYS A 45 -12.61 -6.06 16.87
N LEU A 46 -12.83 -5.13 15.95
CA LEU A 46 -14.06 -5.09 15.15
C LEU A 46 -14.07 -6.06 13.98
N SER A 47 -12.90 -6.53 13.52
CA SER A 47 -12.82 -7.51 12.44
C SER A 47 -13.40 -8.88 12.81
N SER A 48 -13.55 -9.18 14.10
CA SER A 48 -14.13 -10.42 14.63
C SER A 48 -15.57 -10.27 15.13
N VAL A 49 -16.18 -9.09 14.95
CA VAL A 49 -17.51 -8.76 15.45
C VAL A 49 -18.38 -8.26 14.31
N GLU A 50 -19.60 -8.77 14.21
CA GLU A 50 -20.55 -8.32 13.20
C GLU A 50 -20.87 -6.81 13.36
N PRO A 51 -21.03 -6.05 12.27
CA PRO A 51 -21.21 -4.61 12.32
C PRO A 51 -22.43 -4.13 13.12
N ASP A 52 -23.47 -4.93 13.22
CA ASP A 52 -24.66 -4.64 14.02
C ASP A 52 -24.40 -4.70 15.55
N GLN A 53 -23.36 -5.41 15.95
CA GLN A 53 -22.92 -5.54 17.34
C GLN A 53 -21.92 -4.47 17.80
N TRP A 54 -21.49 -3.61 16.87
CA TRP A 54 -20.56 -2.52 17.21
C TRP A 54 -21.26 -1.47 18.09
N SER A 55 -20.61 -1.05 19.16
CA SER A 55 -21.12 0.02 20.02
C SER A 55 -21.16 1.38 19.29
N ASP A 56 -22.03 2.28 19.74
CA ASP A 56 -22.11 3.64 19.20
C ASP A 56 -20.78 4.40 19.29
N LYS A 57 -19.99 4.13 20.33
CA LYS A 57 -18.67 4.73 20.52
C LYS A 57 -17.70 4.26 19.42
N GLU A 58 -17.71 2.99 19.07
CA GLU A 58 -16.87 2.42 18.02
C GLU A 58 -17.30 2.91 16.63
N ARG A 59 -18.60 2.92 16.35
CA ARG A 59 -19.15 3.50 15.13
C ARG A 59 -18.74 4.96 14.97
N LYS A 60 -18.90 5.76 16.02
CA LYS A 60 -18.51 7.16 16.03
C LYS A 60 -17.01 7.35 15.82
N PHE A 61 -16.18 6.52 16.45
CA PHE A 61 -14.72 6.58 16.30
C PHE A 61 -14.30 6.32 14.86
N ILE A 62 -14.87 5.31 14.20
CA ILE A 62 -14.57 4.98 12.80
C ILE A 62 -15.02 6.11 11.87
N THR A 63 -16.20 6.67 12.06
CA THR A 63 -16.78 7.69 11.19
C THR A 63 -16.22 9.09 11.39
N SER A 64 -15.70 9.41 12.59
CA SER A 64 -15.18 10.74 12.93
C SER A 64 -13.72 10.98 12.58
N ASN A 65 -13.04 10.02 11.99
CA ASN A 65 -11.65 10.14 11.53
C ASN A 65 -11.56 10.17 10.00
N PRO A 66 -12.07 11.23 9.36
CA PRO A 66 -11.93 11.35 7.91
C PRO A 66 -10.46 11.51 7.54
N THR A 67 -10.04 10.81 6.52
CA THR A 67 -8.72 11.06 5.93
C THR A 67 -8.81 12.36 5.13
N ILE A 68 -8.02 13.36 5.49
CA ILE A 68 -8.01 14.67 4.82
C ILE A 68 -7.13 14.56 3.58
N PHE A 69 -7.65 15.01 2.44
CA PHE A 69 -6.93 15.03 1.15
C PHE A 69 -6.71 16.45 0.66
N GLU A 70 -5.60 16.65 0.00
CA GLU A 70 -5.36 17.85 -0.79
C GLU A 70 -6.30 17.85 -2.01
N LYS A 71 -6.84 19.02 -2.34
CA LYS A 71 -7.91 19.25 -3.31
C LYS A 71 -7.59 18.79 -4.76
N ASN A 72 -6.33 18.48 -5.07
CA ASN A 72 -5.83 18.13 -6.41
C ASN A 72 -5.18 16.74 -6.48
N SER A 73 -5.45 15.87 -5.52
CA SER A 73 -4.92 14.50 -5.57
C SER A 73 -5.85 13.55 -6.33
N LEU A 74 -5.26 12.50 -6.91
CA LEU A 74 -6.00 11.41 -7.53
C LEU A 74 -7.06 10.85 -6.57
N PRO A 75 -8.24 10.41 -7.07
CA PRO A 75 -9.25 9.78 -6.25
C PRO A 75 -8.67 8.62 -5.44
N GLN A 76 -8.81 8.68 -4.13
CA GLN A 76 -8.24 7.70 -3.22
C GLN A 76 -9.36 7.00 -2.44
N LYS A 77 -9.17 5.73 -2.11
CA LYS A 77 -10.07 5.03 -1.21
C LYS A 77 -9.94 5.60 0.20
N LEU A 78 -11.00 6.26 0.66
CA LEU A 78 -11.10 6.85 1.99
C LEU A 78 -11.66 5.83 2.98
N VAL A 79 -10.82 4.89 3.40
CA VAL A 79 -11.18 3.96 4.46
C VAL A 79 -10.61 4.43 5.78
N PHE A 80 -11.25 4.02 6.88
CA PHE A 80 -10.74 4.28 8.22
C PHE A 80 -9.27 3.86 8.34
N GLY A 81 -8.45 4.75 8.86
CA GLY A 81 -7.03 4.50 9.03
C GLY A 81 -6.16 4.71 7.79
N SER A 82 -6.72 5.06 6.62
CA SER A 82 -5.95 5.19 5.37
C SER A 82 -4.94 6.36 5.37
N GLY A 83 -5.01 7.29 6.32
CA GLY A 83 -4.12 8.45 6.39
C GLY A 83 -2.64 8.11 6.48
N TYR A 84 -2.26 6.98 7.10
CA TYR A 84 -0.85 6.63 7.27
C TYR A 84 -0.16 6.24 5.95
N PHE A 85 -0.86 5.61 5.02
CA PHE A 85 -0.27 5.22 3.74
C PHE A 85 -0.49 6.25 2.62
N TYR A 86 -1.41 7.21 2.79
CA TYR A 86 -1.61 8.29 1.83
C TYR A 86 -0.95 9.61 2.26
N GLY A 87 -1.10 10.01 3.51
CA GLY A 87 -0.83 11.38 3.95
C GLY A 87 0.57 11.61 4.52
N LYS A 88 1.12 10.65 5.27
CA LYS A 88 2.37 10.87 6.00
C LYS A 88 3.61 10.96 5.11
N SER A 89 3.62 10.29 3.97
CA SER A 89 4.81 10.18 3.12
C SER A 89 5.29 11.51 2.56
N ARG A 90 4.38 12.43 2.25
CA ARG A 90 4.75 13.76 1.73
C ARG A 90 5.41 14.67 2.76
N SER A 91 5.00 14.58 4.02
CA SER A 91 5.60 15.38 5.10
C SER A 91 6.97 14.86 5.55
N SER A 92 7.25 13.59 5.28
CA SER A 92 8.48 12.91 5.74
C SER A 92 9.61 12.96 4.71
N ALA A 93 9.34 13.26 3.44
CA ALA A 93 10.35 13.32 2.39
C ALA A 93 10.34 14.68 1.70
N PRO A 94 11.43 15.44 1.75
CA PRO A 94 11.59 16.65 0.97
C PRO A 94 11.85 16.25 -0.50
N VAL A 95 10.80 15.94 -1.23
CA VAL A 95 10.88 15.66 -2.67
C VAL A 95 10.49 16.91 -3.42
N GLU A 96 11.43 17.50 -4.16
CA GLU A 96 11.17 18.55 -5.11
C GLU A 96 10.82 17.94 -6.47
N SER A 97 9.72 18.35 -7.05
CA SER A 97 9.28 17.89 -8.37
C SER A 97 8.99 19.07 -9.27
N THR A 98 9.46 19.00 -10.50
CA THR A 98 9.18 19.99 -11.56
C THR A 98 7.91 19.64 -12.36
N GLY A 99 7.24 18.56 -12.04
CA GLY A 99 6.01 18.08 -12.68
C GLY A 99 5.09 17.39 -11.68
N GLU A 100 4.08 16.69 -12.20
CA GLU A 100 3.22 15.85 -11.37
C GLU A 100 4.02 14.70 -10.75
N LEU A 101 4.09 14.68 -9.43
CA LEU A 101 4.71 13.58 -8.70
C LEU A 101 3.66 12.47 -8.51
N PRO A 102 3.92 11.25 -8.98
CA PRO A 102 3.03 10.14 -8.69
C PRO A 102 2.94 9.93 -7.17
N PRO A 103 1.79 9.50 -6.66
CA PRO A 103 1.64 9.21 -5.24
C PRO A 103 2.63 8.12 -4.81
N PHE A 104 3.22 8.29 -3.65
CA PHE A 104 4.10 7.31 -3.02
C PHE A 104 3.72 7.08 -1.56
N SER A 105 4.12 5.97 -1.00
CA SER A 105 3.79 5.60 0.37
C SER A 105 4.99 4.99 1.09
N TYR A 106 5.21 5.41 2.32
CA TYR A 106 6.21 4.82 3.23
C TYR A 106 5.61 3.76 4.16
N ALA A 107 4.34 3.41 3.97
CA ALA A 107 3.72 2.34 4.71
C ALA A 107 4.40 1.00 4.41
N LYS A 108 4.56 0.17 5.42
CA LYS A 108 4.96 -1.23 5.24
C LYS A 108 3.96 -1.93 4.31
N GLY A 109 4.43 -2.40 3.17
CA GLY A 109 3.58 -2.92 2.09
C GLY A 109 3.19 -1.88 1.03
N GLY A 110 3.54 -0.59 1.22
CA GLY A 110 3.17 0.47 0.28
C GLY A 110 1.65 0.62 0.13
N PHE A 111 1.19 0.97 -1.07
CA PHE A 111 -0.25 1.10 -1.35
C PHE A 111 -1.02 -0.23 -1.36
N SER A 112 -0.34 -1.38 -1.31
CA SER A 112 -1.04 -2.66 -1.25
C SER A 112 -1.88 -2.84 0.03
N VAL A 113 -1.58 -2.09 1.08
CA VAL A 113 -2.34 -2.10 2.34
C VAL A 113 -3.74 -1.50 2.23
N GLY A 114 -3.98 -0.66 1.21
CA GLY A 114 -5.29 -0.06 0.90
C GLY A 114 -5.94 -0.60 -0.37
N TRP A 115 -5.31 -1.59 -0.99
CA TRP A 115 -5.75 -2.11 -2.27
C TRP A 115 -6.88 -3.13 -2.12
N GLY A 116 -7.84 -3.11 -3.07
CA GLY A 116 -8.95 -4.07 -3.10
C GLY A 116 -8.59 -5.46 -3.62
N ALA A 117 -7.29 -5.74 -3.83
CA ALA A 117 -6.74 -7.01 -4.30
C ALA A 117 -7.34 -7.54 -5.62
N VAL A 118 -7.81 -6.63 -6.49
CA VAL A 118 -8.23 -7.00 -7.84
C VAL A 118 -6.97 -7.19 -8.69
N VAL A 119 -6.75 -8.39 -9.18
CA VAL A 119 -5.67 -8.75 -10.09
C VAL A 119 -6.31 -9.25 -11.38
N GLN A 120 -5.97 -8.59 -12.48
CA GLN A 120 -6.34 -9.03 -13.82
C GLN A 120 -5.07 -9.38 -14.57
N SER A 121 -5.12 -10.44 -15.36
CA SER A 121 -4.05 -10.69 -16.33
C SER A 121 -4.10 -9.59 -17.38
N PRO A 122 -2.95 -9.04 -17.79
CA PRO A 122 -2.89 -8.14 -18.94
C PRO A 122 -3.36 -8.89 -20.19
N ASP A 123 -4.04 -8.19 -21.08
CA ASP A 123 -4.33 -8.69 -22.42
C ASP A 123 -3.05 -8.63 -23.29
N ASP A 124 -3.01 -9.43 -24.35
CA ASP A 124 -1.82 -9.49 -25.23
C ASP A 124 -1.45 -8.10 -25.78
N CYS A 125 -2.45 -7.27 -26.11
CA CYS A 125 -2.21 -5.91 -26.60
C CYS A 125 -1.60 -4.96 -25.54
N ASP A 126 -1.74 -5.24 -24.24
CA ASP A 126 -1.13 -4.44 -23.17
C ASP A 126 0.39 -4.70 -23.08
N LEU A 127 0.86 -5.78 -23.71
CA LEU A 127 2.23 -6.22 -23.66
C LEU A 127 3.00 -6.05 -25.00
N ASP A 128 2.35 -5.53 -26.03
CA ASP A 128 2.91 -5.40 -27.39
C ASP A 128 4.20 -4.57 -27.43
N ASP A 129 4.31 -3.55 -26.58
CA ASP A 129 5.49 -2.69 -26.47
C ASP A 129 6.46 -3.09 -25.35
N TRP A 130 6.21 -4.20 -24.66
CA TRP A 130 7.10 -4.69 -23.61
C TRP A 130 8.30 -5.45 -24.21
N PRO A 131 9.51 -5.25 -23.66
CA PRO A 131 10.74 -5.82 -24.23
C PRO A 131 10.88 -7.33 -24.09
N PHE A 132 9.92 -8.02 -23.46
CA PHE A 132 10.03 -9.43 -23.10
C PHE A 132 9.19 -10.38 -23.95
N GLY A 133 8.47 -9.89 -24.98
CA GLY A 133 7.56 -10.72 -25.76
C GLY A 133 6.43 -11.33 -24.93
N ASN A 134 5.50 -12.03 -25.59
CA ASN A 134 4.36 -12.65 -24.94
C ASN A 134 4.81 -13.58 -23.81
N VAL A 135 4.58 -13.17 -22.55
CA VAL A 135 4.74 -14.01 -21.37
C VAL A 135 3.49 -14.87 -21.22
N SER A 136 3.23 -15.71 -22.23
CA SER A 136 2.25 -16.78 -22.13
C SER A 136 2.84 -17.87 -21.24
N GLY A 137 2.43 -17.90 -19.98
CA GLY A 137 2.76 -18.94 -19.02
C GLY A 137 1.52 -19.74 -18.67
#